data_41c35ab183fd53e7ab51f814b8ce26d0
#
_entry.id   41c35ab183fd53e7ab51f814b8ce26d0
#
_cell.length_a   1.000
_cell.length_b   1.000
_cell.length_c   1.000
_cell.angle_alpha   90.00
_cell.angle_beta   90.00
_cell.angle_gamma   90.00
#
_symmetry.space_group_name_H-M   'P 1'
#
loop_
_entity.id
_entity.type
_entity.pdbx_description
1 polymer ?
#
loop_
_entity_poly.entity_id
_entity_poly.type
_entity_poly.pdbx_seq_one_letter_code
_entity_poly.pdbx_strand_id
1 'polypeptide(L)'
;MGKSTAQKFGENMKMKMSKPKDVDSYIANSGREARPILKELRRIIKSTIPNVEEKISWGVPFYRYHGELGGYAVYKNHVSFGCGGSDLQSKDRKMLEEKGYMTGKKTIQIKFDQKVPTTAIKQILKAKAKMNEAKRAIK
;
A
#
# COMPACT_ATOMS: atom_id res chain seq x y z
N MET A 1 16.11 23.36 -6.66
CA MET A 1 15.48 22.12 -6.52
C MET A 1 14.25 21.91 -7.31
N GLY A 2 13.22 22.58 -7.12
CA GLY A 2 12.04 22.46 -7.94
C GLY A 2 11.41 21.08 -8.03
N LYS A 3 11.80 20.15 -7.19
CA LYS A 3 11.26 18.80 -7.24
C LYS A 3 10.23 18.62 -6.16
N SER A 4 9.16 17.90 -6.49
CA SER A 4 8.14 17.55 -5.50
C SER A 4 8.75 16.63 -4.45
N THR A 5 8.06 16.47 -3.33
CA THR A 5 8.52 15.56 -2.29
C THR A 5 8.66 14.15 -2.81
N ALA A 6 7.65 13.69 -3.57
CA ALA A 6 7.70 12.36 -4.14
C ALA A 6 8.83 12.21 -5.13
N GLN A 7 9.08 13.25 -5.91
CA GLN A 7 10.15 13.23 -6.88
C GLN A 7 11.50 13.20 -6.20
N LYS A 8 11.66 13.98 -5.13
CA LYS A 8 12.89 13.94 -4.36
C LYS A 8 13.12 12.59 -3.74
N PHE A 9 12.07 12.01 -3.21
CA PHE A 9 12.16 10.69 -2.61
C PHE A 9 12.61 9.67 -3.65
N GLY A 10 11.98 9.67 -4.81
CA GLY A 10 12.35 8.77 -5.87
C GLY A 10 13.76 9.00 -6.36
N GLU A 11 14.15 10.24 -6.44
CA GLU A 11 15.50 10.57 -6.88
C GLU A 11 16.54 10.09 -5.87
N ASN A 12 16.28 10.27 -4.59
CA ASN A 12 17.20 9.79 -3.57
C ASN A 12 17.34 8.27 -3.62
N MET A 13 16.25 7.59 -3.86
CA MET A 13 16.30 6.14 -4.00
C MET A 13 17.09 5.74 -5.23
N LYS A 14 16.91 6.47 -6.32
CA LYS A 14 17.66 6.19 -7.54
C LYS A 14 19.16 6.40 -7.35
N MET A 15 19.52 7.40 -6.59
CA MET A 15 20.92 7.68 -6.34
C MET A 15 21.57 6.60 -5.51
N LYS A 16 20.80 6.01 -4.61
CA LYS A 16 21.33 4.93 -3.75
C LYS A 16 21.41 3.63 -4.50
N MET A 17 20.51 3.44 -5.46
CA MET A 17 20.45 2.20 -6.18
C MET A 17 19.47 2.32 -7.33
N SER A 18 19.50 1.37 -8.20
CA SER A 18 18.58 1.32 -9.32
C SER A 18 17.16 1.01 -8.81
N LYS A 19 16.23 0.97 -9.74
CA LYS A 19 14.85 0.61 -9.43
C LYS A 19 14.81 -0.73 -8.70
N PRO A 20 13.92 -0.89 -7.74
CA PRO A 20 13.78 -2.19 -7.08
C PRO A 20 13.30 -3.23 -8.07
N LYS A 21 13.89 -4.40 -8.02
CA LYS A 21 13.50 -5.47 -8.93
C LYS A 21 12.33 -6.28 -8.39
N ASP A 22 12.14 -6.25 -7.08
CA ASP A 22 11.04 -6.98 -6.44
C ASP A 22 10.72 -6.33 -5.11
N VAL A 23 9.70 -6.86 -4.44
CA VAL A 23 9.24 -6.27 -3.19
C VAL A 23 10.27 -6.46 -2.07
N ASP A 24 10.98 -7.59 -2.07
CA ASP A 24 12.06 -7.78 -1.10
C ASP A 24 13.08 -6.66 -1.18
N SER A 25 13.50 -6.31 -2.40
CA SER A 25 14.45 -5.24 -2.61
C SER A 25 13.89 -3.90 -2.18
N TYR A 26 12.61 -3.65 -2.52
CA TYR A 26 11.96 -2.41 -2.14
C TYR A 26 12.01 -2.21 -0.63
N ILE A 27 11.64 -3.26 0.11
CA ILE A 27 11.62 -3.18 1.58
C ILE A 27 13.03 -3.03 2.13
N ALA A 28 13.96 -3.84 1.64
CA ALA A 28 15.33 -3.80 2.12
C ALA A 28 15.98 -2.42 1.92
N ASN A 29 15.59 -1.75 0.84
CA ASN A 29 16.17 -0.46 0.50
C ASN A 29 15.40 0.73 1.07
N SER A 30 14.31 0.47 1.77
CA SER A 30 13.54 1.54 2.42
C SER A 30 14.18 1.90 3.75
N GLY A 31 13.81 3.08 4.26
CA GLY A 31 14.35 3.52 5.54
C GLY A 31 13.97 2.60 6.68
N ARG A 32 14.82 2.60 7.68
CA ARG A 32 14.65 1.69 8.82
C ARG A 32 13.29 1.83 9.49
N GLU A 33 12.80 3.06 9.59
CA GLU A 33 11.52 3.31 10.27
C GLU A 33 10.34 2.80 9.49
N ALA A 34 10.45 2.74 8.18
CA ALA A 34 9.36 2.28 7.32
C ALA A 34 9.29 0.76 7.22
N ARG A 35 10.42 0.09 7.37
CA ARG A 35 10.47 -1.35 7.09
C ARG A 35 9.49 -2.20 7.88
N PRO A 36 9.30 -1.98 9.20
CA PRO A 36 8.32 -2.80 9.93
C PRO A 36 6.91 -2.66 9.36
N ILE A 37 6.53 -1.44 8.97
CA ILE A 37 5.21 -1.20 8.38
C ILE A 37 5.08 -1.90 7.04
N LEU A 38 6.12 -1.79 6.21
CA LEU A 38 6.11 -2.43 4.90
C LEU A 38 6.00 -3.94 5.02
N LYS A 39 6.74 -4.53 5.94
CA LYS A 39 6.70 -5.97 6.16
C LYS A 39 5.32 -6.41 6.64
N GLU A 40 4.72 -5.64 7.53
CA GLU A 40 3.41 -5.97 8.05
C GLU A 40 2.34 -5.87 6.97
N LEU A 41 2.38 -4.82 6.15
CA LEU A 41 1.44 -4.69 5.04
C LEU A 41 1.56 -5.85 4.08
N ARG A 42 2.79 -6.22 3.74
CA ARG A 42 3.03 -7.36 2.87
C ARG A 42 2.43 -8.63 3.46
N ARG A 43 2.68 -8.88 4.73
CA ARG A 43 2.16 -10.06 5.42
C ARG A 43 0.64 -10.08 5.40
N ILE A 44 0.02 -8.95 5.72
CA ILE A 44 -1.44 -8.86 5.73
C ILE A 44 -2.02 -9.17 4.36
N ILE A 45 -1.46 -8.56 3.32
CA ILE A 45 -1.99 -8.75 1.98
C ILE A 45 -1.87 -10.21 1.55
N LYS A 46 -0.69 -10.80 1.75
CA LYS A 46 -0.46 -12.17 1.29
C LYS A 46 -1.21 -13.20 2.11
N SER A 47 -1.42 -12.94 3.40
CA SER A 47 -2.18 -13.87 4.22
C SER A 47 -3.69 -13.73 4.02
N THR A 48 -4.16 -12.54 3.71
CA THR A 48 -5.58 -12.29 3.51
C THR A 48 -6.05 -12.80 2.14
N ILE A 49 -5.21 -12.61 1.11
CA ILE A 49 -5.52 -13.04 -0.25
C ILE A 49 -4.38 -13.96 -0.71
N PRO A 50 -4.46 -15.26 -0.40
CA PRO A 50 -3.33 -16.16 -0.66
C PRO A 50 -2.92 -16.28 -2.12
N ASN A 51 -3.85 -16.08 -3.04
CA ASN A 51 -3.56 -16.17 -4.47
C ASN A 51 -3.20 -14.83 -5.10
N VAL A 52 -2.83 -13.86 -4.27
CA VAL A 52 -2.50 -12.54 -4.77
C VAL A 52 -1.20 -12.58 -5.58
N GLU A 53 -1.17 -11.78 -6.63
CA GLU A 53 0.04 -11.58 -7.43
C GLU A 53 0.75 -10.33 -6.89
N GLU A 54 2.03 -10.48 -6.59
CA GLU A 54 2.86 -9.41 -6.03
C GLU A 54 3.87 -8.96 -7.07
N LYS A 55 3.99 -7.67 -7.28
CA LYS A 55 4.96 -7.15 -8.26
C LYS A 55 5.35 -5.73 -7.91
N ILE A 56 6.32 -5.21 -8.64
CA ILE A 56 6.67 -3.79 -8.60
C ILE A 56 6.00 -3.14 -9.80
N SER A 57 5.25 -2.07 -9.53
CA SER A 57 4.60 -1.30 -10.59
C SER A 57 4.78 0.17 -10.23
N TRP A 58 5.22 0.97 -11.20
CA TRP A 58 5.50 2.38 -10.94
C TRP A 58 6.54 2.57 -9.83
N GLY A 59 7.44 1.59 -9.68
CA GLY A 59 8.51 1.66 -8.69
C GLY A 59 8.12 1.30 -7.29
N VAL A 60 6.90 0.85 -7.04
CA VAL A 60 6.43 0.49 -5.70
C VAL A 60 5.72 -0.85 -5.70
N PRO A 61 5.60 -1.49 -4.53
CA PRO A 61 4.87 -2.74 -4.43
C PRO A 61 3.42 -2.59 -4.82
N PHE A 62 2.95 -3.50 -5.66
CA PHE A 62 1.60 -3.47 -6.17
C PHE A 62 1.06 -4.89 -6.24
N TYR A 63 -0.22 -5.04 -5.97
CA TYR A 63 -0.85 -6.34 -5.84
C TYR A 63 -2.07 -6.46 -6.74
N ARG A 64 -2.21 -7.63 -7.35
CA ARG A 64 -3.33 -7.92 -8.25
C ARG A 64 -3.98 -9.23 -7.83
N TYR A 65 -5.30 -9.25 -7.98
CA TYR A 65 -6.10 -10.44 -7.75
C TYR A 65 -7.37 -10.25 -8.57
N HIS A 66 -7.40 -10.84 -9.78
CA HIS A 66 -8.48 -10.64 -10.74
C HIS A 66 -8.68 -9.15 -11.05
N GLY A 67 -7.61 -8.39 -11.02
CA GLY A 67 -7.62 -6.96 -11.21
C GLY A 67 -6.79 -6.29 -10.12
N GLU A 68 -6.83 -4.97 -10.11
CA GLU A 68 -6.06 -4.22 -9.12
C GLU A 68 -6.58 -4.50 -7.72
N LEU A 69 -5.68 -4.79 -6.80
CA LEU A 69 -6.04 -5.02 -5.41
C LEU A 69 -5.58 -3.88 -4.52
N GLY A 70 -4.37 -3.40 -4.71
CA GLY A 70 -3.83 -2.32 -3.91
C GLY A 70 -2.32 -2.33 -3.92
N GLY A 71 -1.74 -1.43 -3.15
CA GLY A 71 -0.31 -1.34 -3.03
C GLY A 71 0.08 -0.39 -1.92
N TYR A 72 1.38 -0.16 -1.78
CA TYR A 72 1.84 0.77 -0.76
C TYR A 72 3.13 1.43 -1.21
N ALA A 73 3.43 2.60 -0.62
CA ALA A 73 4.61 3.35 -0.96
C ALA A 73 5.11 4.11 0.25
N VAL A 74 6.42 4.29 0.34
CA VAL A 74 7.05 5.02 1.44
C VAL A 74 7.17 6.49 1.08
N TYR A 75 6.81 7.33 2.02
CA TYR A 75 7.01 8.77 1.92
C TYR A 75 7.89 9.23 3.08
N LYS A 76 8.09 10.54 3.17
CA LYS A 76 9.06 11.08 4.11
C LYS A 76 8.82 10.65 5.56
N ASN A 77 7.57 10.65 5.99
CA ASN A 77 7.24 10.35 7.38
C ASN A 77 6.10 9.36 7.54
N HIS A 78 5.72 8.69 6.47
CA HIS A 78 4.62 7.71 6.56
C HIS A 78 4.70 6.73 5.39
N VAL A 79 3.92 5.67 5.51
CA VAL A 79 3.66 4.75 4.41
C VAL A 79 2.23 4.96 3.99
N SER A 80 1.99 5.04 2.69
CA SER A 80 0.64 5.17 2.15
C SER A 80 0.19 3.82 1.61
N PHE A 81 -0.97 3.35 2.07
CA PHE A 81 -1.60 2.15 1.53
C PHE A 81 -2.70 2.58 0.58
N GLY A 82 -2.65 2.10 -0.65
CA GLY A 82 -3.63 2.46 -1.67
C GLY A 82 -4.63 1.34 -1.89
N CYS A 83 -5.88 1.71 -2.15
CA CYS A 83 -7.00 0.77 -2.25
C CYS A 83 -7.27 0.30 -3.68
N GLY A 84 -6.27 0.34 -4.54
CA GLY A 84 -6.37 -0.26 -5.86
C GLY A 84 -7.41 0.35 -6.78
N GLY A 85 -7.46 1.66 -6.84
CA GLY A 85 -8.35 2.35 -7.75
C GLY A 85 -9.76 2.57 -7.22
N SER A 86 -10.13 1.93 -6.12
CA SER A 86 -11.44 2.12 -5.50
C SER A 86 -11.37 3.17 -4.41
N ASP A 87 -12.44 3.93 -4.26
CA ASP A 87 -12.50 4.92 -3.19
C ASP A 87 -12.62 4.21 -1.84
N LEU A 88 -12.00 4.81 -0.84
CA LEU A 88 -12.15 4.34 0.53
C LEU A 88 -13.59 4.62 0.96
N GLN A 89 -14.27 3.59 1.47
CA GLN A 89 -15.66 3.73 1.85
C GLN A 89 -15.81 4.56 3.12
N SER A 90 -16.94 5.25 3.22
CA SER A 90 -17.19 6.18 4.33
C SER A 90 -17.05 5.51 5.70
N LYS A 91 -17.56 4.30 5.85
CA LYS A 91 -17.49 3.63 7.15
C LYS A 91 -16.05 3.28 7.54
N ASP A 92 -15.26 2.89 6.56
CA ASP A 92 -13.85 2.56 6.81
C ASP A 92 -13.07 3.82 7.13
N ARG A 93 -13.33 4.89 6.39
CA ARG A 93 -12.69 6.19 6.63
C ARG A 93 -12.99 6.68 8.03
N LYS A 94 -14.25 6.64 8.42
CA LYS A 94 -14.65 7.13 9.73
C LYS A 94 -13.94 6.35 10.84
N MET A 95 -13.93 5.03 10.72
CA MET A 95 -13.27 4.19 11.71
C MET A 95 -11.77 4.50 11.80
N LEU A 96 -11.12 4.66 10.65
CA LEU A 96 -9.70 4.95 10.62
C LEU A 96 -9.39 6.33 11.20
N GLU A 97 -10.16 7.33 10.83
CA GLU A 97 -9.93 8.68 11.33
C GLU A 97 -10.17 8.78 12.82
N GLU A 98 -11.15 8.05 13.33
CA GLU A 98 -11.39 7.98 14.76
C GLU A 98 -10.21 7.39 15.52
N LYS A 99 -9.44 6.54 14.87
CA LYS A 99 -8.25 5.94 15.47
C LYS A 99 -6.98 6.75 15.20
N GLY A 100 -7.12 7.90 14.56
CA GLY A 100 -5.98 8.80 14.36
C GLY A 100 -5.26 8.66 13.04
N TYR A 101 -5.76 7.84 12.11
CA TYR A 101 -5.12 7.71 10.81
C TYR A 101 -5.62 8.78 9.86
N MET A 102 -4.70 9.29 9.05
CA MET A 102 -5.08 10.22 8.00
C MET A 102 -5.47 9.43 6.77
N THR A 103 -6.48 9.90 6.06
CA THR A 103 -6.97 9.21 4.87
C THR A 103 -7.06 10.17 3.69
N GLY A 104 -6.86 9.63 2.49
CA GLY A 104 -7.16 10.32 1.26
C GLY A 104 -8.38 9.68 0.62
N LYS A 105 -8.68 10.06 -0.61
CA LYS A 105 -9.82 9.49 -1.30
C LYS A 105 -9.70 7.99 -1.47
N LYS A 106 -8.48 7.52 -1.76
CA LYS A 106 -8.22 6.11 -2.04
C LYS A 106 -7.08 5.56 -1.21
N THR A 107 -6.67 6.26 -0.17
CA THR A 107 -5.45 5.91 0.56
C THR A 107 -5.62 6.03 2.05
N ILE A 108 -4.76 5.29 2.76
CA ILE A 108 -4.62 5.36 4.20
C ILE A 108 -3.16 5.69 4.49
N GLN A 109 -2.91 6.72 5.29
CA GLN A 109 -1.54 7.07 5.68
C GLN A 109 -1.24 6.46 7.03
N ILE A 110 -0.11 5.76 7.11
CA ILE A 110 0.35 5.13 8.34
C ILE A 110 1.67 5.78 8.71
N LYS A 111 1.66 6.59 9.77
CA LYS A 111 2.88 7.24 10.21
C LYS A 111 3.83 6.21 10.80
N PHE A 112 5.12 6.52 10.79
CA PHE A 112 6.11 5.55 11.25
C PHE A 112 5.92 5.14 12.70
N ASP A 113 5.30 6.00 13.52
CA ASP A 113 5.05 5.69 14.93
C ASP A 113 3.65 5.09 15.16
N GLN A 114 2.91 4.81 14.11
CA GLN A 114 1.59 4.20 14.23
C GLN A 114 1.65 2.71 13.92
N LYS A 115 0.74 1.97 14.52
CA LYS A 115 0.58 0.56 14.17
C LYS A 115 -0.20 0.46 12.87
N VAL A 116 0.06 -0.59 12.11
CA VAL A 116 -0.71 -0.85 10.92
C VAL A 116 -2.15 -1.19 11.32
N PRO A 117 -3.16 -0.54 10.72
CA PRO A 117 -4.56 -0.84 11.07
C PRO A 117 -5.01 -2.13 10.41
N THR A 118 -4.58 -3.25 10.99
CA THR A 118 -4.70 -4.58 10.40
C THR A 118 -6.14 -4.96 10.07
N THR A 119 -7.04 -4.79 11.03
CA THR A 119 -8.44 -5.20 10.83
C THR A 119 -9.08 -4.44 9.68
N ALA A 120 -8.88 -3.13 9.64
CA ALA A 120 -9.44 -2.30 8.58
C ALA A 120 -8.89 -2.69 7.22
N ILE A 121 -7.58 -2.90 7.14
CA ILE A 121 -6.94 -3.26 5.87
C ILE A 121 -7.42 -4.62 5.40
N LYS A 122 -7.54 -5.59 6.30
CA LYS A 122 -8.08 -6.91 5.93
C LYS A 122 -9.48 -6.80 5.35
N GLN A 123 -10.34 -6.01 5.99
CA GLN A 123 -11.70 -5.83 5.51
C GLN A 123 -11.73 -5.19 4.13
N ILE A 124 -10.90 -4.18 3.93
CA ILE A 124 -10.80 -3.50 2.65
C ILE A 124 -10.33 -4.45 1.57
N LEU A 125 -9.31 -5.25 1.87
CA LEU A 125 -8.77 -6.21 0.91
C LEU A 125 -9.82 -7.26 0.54
N LYS A 126 -10.52 -7.80 1.53
CA LYS A 126 -11.56 -8.81 1.27
C LYS A 126 -12.68 -8.25 0.42
N ALA A 127 -13.11 -7.03 0.71
CA ALA A 127 -14.17 -6.41 -0.06
C ALA A 127 -13.73 -6.16 -1.51
N LYS A 128 -12.49 -5.71 -1.68
CA LYS A 128 -11.97 -5.48 -3.02
C LYS A 128 -11.81 -6.77 -3.80
N ALA A 129 -11.34 -7.82 -3.13
CA ALA A 129 -11.19 -9.12 -3.76
C ALA A 129 -12.55 -9.66 -4.24
N LYS A 130 -13.58 -9.52 -3.41
CA LYS A 130 -14.92 -9.93 -3.80
C LYS A 130 -15.43 -9.14 -5.00
N MET A 131 -15.20 -7.85 -5.01
CA MET A 131 -15.57 -7.01 -6.15
C MET A 131 -14.91 -7.49 -7.42
N ASN A 132 -13.61 -7.77 -7.34
CA ASN A 132 -12.86 -8.22 -8.50
C ASN A 132 -13.35 -9.57 -9.00
N GLU A 133 -13.67 -10.47 -8.07
CA GLU A 133 -14.22 -11.78 -8.43
C GLU A 133 -15.57 -11.63 -9.12
N ALA A 134 -16.42 -10.75 -8.59
CA ALA A 134 -17.75 -10.54 -9.17
C ALA A 134 -17.65 -9.96 -10.58
N LYS A 135 -16.75 -9.02 -10.80
CA LYS A 135 -16.55 -8.44 -12.12
C LYS A 135 -16.09 -9.49 -13.12
N ARG A 136 -15.20 -10.37 -12.67
CA ARG A 136 -14.70 -11.43 -13.52
C ARG A 136 -15.81 -12.40 -13.89
N ALA A 137 -16.67 -12.73 -12.92
CA ALA A 137 -17.76 -13.69 -13.13
C ALA A 137 -18.79 -13.18 -14.14
N ILE A 138 -18.97 -11.87 -14.23
CA ILE A 138 -19.93 -11.26 -15.15
C ILE A 138 -19.46 -11.37 -16.58
N LYS A 139 -18.17 -11.43 -16.81
CA LYS A 139 -17.65 -11.62 -18.15
C LYS A 139 -17.90 -13.05 -18.62
#